data_54a8eb8c3239be213550b3a56f4c3892
#
_entry.id   54a8eb8c3239be213550b3a56f4c3892
#
_cell.length_a   1.000
_cell.length_b   1.000
_cell.length_c   1.000
_cell.angle_alpha   90.00
_cell.angle_beta   90.00
_cell.angle_gamma   90.00
#
_symmetry.space_group_name_H-M   'P 1'
#
loop_
_entity.id
_entity.type
_entity.pdbx_description
1 polymer ?
#
loop_
_entity_poly.entity_id
_entity_poly.type
_entity_poly.pdbx_seq_one_letter_code
_entity_poly.pdbx_strand_id
1 'polypeptide(L)'
;MLQTNKLKMHQRLIEMINLLKNRYLIILPIVFVILIAQIEKYEQLTTSGTFGAAIRLAIPICLAGLGGMFSERTGVVNIGLEGMMIMGTWFGAWGAYSFGPWYGVLAGIIGGALFGLIHAIATVSFQVDHIVSGVAINILAAGVARFLNVIAYSDVQNSATQSPRIDGDVGDFALPYLSGGFETPNLFL
;
A
#
# COMPACT_ATOMS: atom_id res chain seq x y z
N MET A 1 -33.97 16.29 41.10
CA MET A 1 -34.08 16.79 39.74
C MET A 1 -32.92 17.75 39.33
N LEU A 2 -32.43 18.62 40.17
CA LEU A 2 -31.31 19.55 39.90
C LEU A 2 -29.93 18.86 39.77
N GLN A 3 -29.66 17.80 40.54
CA GLN A 3 -28.38 17.08 40.48
C GLN A 3 -28.23 16.24 39.21
N THR A 4 -29.30 15.62 38.72
CA THR A 4 -29.26 14.86 37.46
C THR A 4 -29.02 15.72 36.23
N ASN A 5 -29.49 16.96 36.24
CA ASN A 5 -29.22 17.90 35.14
C ASN A 5 -27.76 18.41 35.14
N LYS A 6 -27.17 18.61 36.31
CA LYS A 6 -25.74 19.00 36.40
C LYS A 6 -24.81 17.88 35.91
N LEU A 7 -25.12 16.61 36.24
CA LEU A 7 -24.35 15.45 35.77
C LEU A 7 -24.43 15.27 34.25
N LYS A 8 -25.63 15.44 33.65
CA LYS A 8 -25.80 15.37 32.19
C LYS A 8 -25.08 16.52 31.46
N MET A 9 -25.07 17.70 32.04
CA MET A 9 -24.37 18.84 31.48
C MET A 9 -22.85 18.64 31.53
N HIS A 10 -22.33 18.07 32.61
CA HIS A 10 -20.90 17.78 32.77
C HIS A 10 -20.43 16.70 31.79
N GLN A 11 -21.22 15.64 31.59
CA GLN A 11 -20.93 14.61 30.58
C GLN A 11 -20.92 15.16 29.17
N ARG A 12 -21.89 16.02 28.79
CA ARG A 12 -21.89 16.67 27.47
C ARG A 12 -20.70 17.59 27.25
N LEU A 13 -20.25 18.28 28.30
CA LEU A 13 -19.04 19.12 28.25
C LEU A 13 -17.78 18.28 28.02
N ILE A 14 -17.66 17.14 28.71
CA ILE A 14 -16.52 16.20 28.51
C ILE A 14 -16.53 15.61 27.09
N GLU A 15 -17.70 15.23 26.58
CA GLU A 15 -17.85 14.74 25.21
C GLU A 15 -17.48 15.82 24.18
N MET A 16 -17.91 17.06 24.36
CA MET A 16 -17.53 18.16 23.49
C MET A 16 -16.03 18.45 23.52
N ILE A 17 -15.41 18.43 24.70
CA ILE A 17 -13.96 18.62 24.86
C ILE A 17 -13.19 17.48 24.18
N ASN A 18 -13.66 16.24 24.31
CA ASN A 18 -13.04 15.10 23.63
C ASN A 18 -13.21 15.14 22.11
N LEU A 19 -14.36 15.57 21.61
CA LEU A 19 -14.59 15.78 20.17
C LEU A 19 -13.71 16.90 19.60
N LEU A 20 -13.57 18.00 20.33
CA LEU A 20 -12.67 19.10 19.96
C LEU A 20 -11.22 18.63 19.98
N LYS A 21 -10.79 17.97 21.05
CA LYS A 21 -9.42 17.41 21.17
C LYS A 21 -9.10 16.44 20.04
N ASN A 22 -10.05 15.59 19.64
CA ASN A 22 -9.86 14.64 18.55
C ASN A 22 -9.76 15.32 17.18
N ARG A 23 -10.49 16.43 16.96
CA ARG A 23 -10.36 17.24 15.73
C ARG A 23 -9.04 18.01 15.66
N TYR A 24 -8.57 18.55 16.77
CA TYR A 24 -7.27 19.23 16.81
C TYR A 24 -6.11 18.25 16.58
N LEU A 25 -6.21 17.00 17.00
CA LEU A 25 -5.22 15.96 16.75
C LEU A 25 -5.03 15.66 15.24
N ILE A 26 -6.09 15.86 14.43
CA ILE A 26 -6.03 15.71 12.97
C ILE A 26 -5.61 17.01 12.29
N ILE A 27 -6.14 18.15 12.77
CA ILE A 27 -5.89 19.45 12.15
C ILE A 27 -4.46 19.93 12.42
N LEU A 28 -3.91 19.67 13.61
CA LEU A 28 -2.61 20.17 14.04
C LEU A 28 -1.44 19.66 13.15
N PRO A 29 -1.35 18.39 12.77
CA PRO A 29 -0.35 17.94 11.81
C PRO A 29 -0.56 18.51 10.41
N ILE A 30 -1.81 18.72 9.97
CA ILE A 30 -2.11 19.31 8.66
C ILE A 30 -1.66 20.79 8.66
N VAL A 31 -1.99 21.54 9.69
CA VAL A 31 -1.55 22.93 9.85
C VAL A 31 -0.03 23.02 9.96
N PHE A 32 0.60 22.10 10.69
CA PHE A 32 2.06 21.99 10.81
C PHE A 32 2.73 21.75 9.46
N VAL A 33 2.20 20.83 8.64
CA VAL A 33 2.70 20.58 7.28
C VAL A 33 2.52 21.81 6.39
N ILE A 34 1.38 22.50 6.48
CA ILE A 34 1.14 23.73 5.71
C ILE A 34 2.09 24.85 6.14
N LEU A 35 2.34 25.00 7.45
CA LEU A 35 3.29 26.00 7.96
C LEU A 35 4.73 25.70 7.53
N ILE A 36 5.15 24.44 7.55
CA ILE A 36 6.46 24.03 7.03
C ILE A 36 6.55 24.30 5.53
N ALA A 37 5.48 24.06 4.78
CA ALA A 37 5.43 24.31 3.35
C ALA A 37 5.54 25.82 2.98
N GLN A 38 5.21 26.72 3.90
CA GLN A 38 5.35 28.18 3.73
C GLN A 38 6.78 28.71 3.97
N ILE A 39 7.68 27.88 4.51
CA ILE A 39 9.08 28.28 4.68
C ILE A 39 9.78 28.10 3.33
N GLU A 40 10.32 29.19 2.75
CA GLU A 40 10.97 29.23 1.41
C GLU A 40 11.95 28.08 1.12
N LYS A 41 12.52 27.47 2.16
CA LYS A 41 13.46 26.37 2.07
C LYS A 41 12.80 25.03 1.68
N TYR A 42 11.45 24.93 1.70
CA TYR A 42 10.68 23.71 1.49
C TYR A 42 9.72 23.80 0.29
N GLU A 43 9.98 24.67 -0.67
CA GLU A 43 9.20 24.72 -1.92
C GLU A 43 9.07 23.33 -2.59
N GLN A 44 10.08 22.49 -2.42
CA GLN A 44 10.08 21.12 -2.95
C GLN A 44 8.96 20.24 -2.34
N LEU A 45 8.45 20.55 -1.14
CA LEU A 45 7.36 19.78 -0.51
C LEU A 45 5.97 20.08 -1.11
N THR A 46 5.83 21.24 -1.76
CA THR A 46 4.56 21.68 -2.38
C THR A 46 4.58 21.56 -3.90
N THR A 47 5.66 21.04 -4.48
CA THR A 47 5.74 20.85 -5.93
C THR A 47 4.78 19.78 -6.41
N SER A 48 4.30 19.93 -7.64
CA SER A 48 3.48 18.92 -8.34
C SER A 48 4.14 17.54 -8.35
N GLY A 49 5.47 17.48 -8.43
CA GLY A 49 6.25 16.25 -8.37
C GLY A 49 6.11 15.50 -7.04
N THR A 50 6.13 16.21 -5.92
CA THR A 50 5.93 15.61 -4.58
C THR A 50 4.51 15.05 -4.43
N PHE A 51 3.51 15.78 -4.93
CA PHE A 51 2.12 15.31 -4.88
C PHE A 51 1.92 14.07 -5.76
N GLY A 52 2.49 14.06 -6.97
CA GLY A 52 2.48 12.89 -7.85
C GLY A 52 3.20 11.68 -7.25
N ALA A 53 4.34 11.89 -6.59
CA ALA A 53 5.05 10.83 -5.87
C ALA A 53 4.23 10.28 -4.70
N ALA A 54 3.58 11.15 -3.93
CA ALA A 54 2.71 10.74 -2.81
C ALA A 54 1.54 9.88 -3.29
N ILE A 55 0.87 10.26 -4.38
CA ILE A 55 -0.22 9.47 -4.97
C ILE A 55 0.31 8.09 -5.42
N ARG A 56 1.44 8.04 -6.13
CA ARG A 56 2.04 6.77 -6.58
C ARG A 56 2.33 5.82 -5.42
N LEU A 57 2.89 6.34 -4.34
CA LEU A 57 3.16 5.54 -3.14
C LEU A 57 1.90 5.14 -2.37
N ALA A 58 0.82 5.93 -2.45
CA ALA A 58 -0.43 5.63 -1.79
C ALA A 58 -1.21 4.48 -2.47
N ILE A 59 -1.11 4.32 -3.80
CA ILE A 59 -1.86 3.32 -4.55
C ILE A 59 -1.65 1.88 -4.04
N PRO A 60 -0.42 1.37 -3.89
CA PRO A 60 -0.20 0.01 -3.38
C PRO A 60 -0.77 -0.18 -1.97
N ILE A 61 -0.61 0.83 -1.12
CA ILE A 61 -1.12 0.80 0.26
C ILE A 61 -2.65 0.75 0.28
N CYS A 62 -3.31 1.58 -0.54
CA CYS A 62 -4.77 1.58 -0.67
C CYS A 62 -5.29 0.24 -1.22
N LEU A 63 -4.64 -0.33 -2.23
CA LEU A 63 -5.04 -1.62 -2.80
C LEU A 63 -4.85 -2.77 -1.81
N ALA A 64 -3.74 -2.77 -1.06
CA ALA A 64 -3.52 -3.73 0.02
C ALA A 64 -4.58 -3.58 1.13
N GLY A 65 -4.91 -2.36 1.53
CA GLY A 65 -5.98 -2.08 2.49
C GLY A 65 -7.35 -2.58 2.02
N LEU A 66 -7.68 -2.38 0.75
CA LEU A 66 -8.90 -2.94 0.16
C LEU A 66 -8.90 -4.48 0.20
N GLY A 67 -7.79 -5.12 -0.17
CA GLY A 67 -7.62 -6.57 -0.08
C GLY A 67 -7.82 -7.09 1.36
N GLY A 68 -7.25 -6.39 2.35
CA GLY A 68 -7.45 -6.67 3.78
C GLY A 68 -8.91 -6.56 4.19
N MET A 69 -9.60 -5.50 3.79
CA MET A 69 -11.03 -5.30 4.09
C MET A 69 -11.91 -6.42 3.51
N PHE A 70 -11.63 -6.90 2.28
CA PHE A 70 -12.35 -8.04 1.72
C PHE A 70 -12.11 -9.31 2.52
N SER A 71 -10.88 -9.57 2.91
CA SER A 71 -10.52 -10.72 3.74
C SER A 71 -11.23 -10.68 5.10
N GLU A 72 -11.21 -9.54 5.79
CA GLU A 72 -11.88 -9.38 7.09
C GLU A 72 -13.40 -9.58 6.99
N ARG A 73 -14.03 -9.15 5.90
CA ARG A 73 -15.47 -9.40 5.68
C ARG A 73 -15.82 -10.88 5.55
N THR A 74 -14.88 -11.72 5.15
CA THR A 74 -15.06 -13.19 5.12
C THR A 74 -14.72 -13.87 6.44
N GLY A 75 -14.33 -13.11 7.46
CA GLY A 75 -13.96 -13.61 8.78
C GLY A 75 -12.50 -14.04 8.88
N VAL A 76 -11.68 -13.80 7.86
CA VAL A 76 -10.25 -14.14 7.83
C VAL A 76 -9.41 -12.87 8.00
N VAL A 77 -8.68 -12.75 9.10
CA VAL A 77 -7.73 -11.66 9.30
C VAL A 77 -6.45 -11.96 8.49
N ASN A 78 -6.19 -11.19 7.45
CA ASN A 78 -5.06 -11.42 6.56
C ASN A 78 -3.87 -10.51 6.90
N ILE A 79 -2.95 -11.01 7.73
CA ILE A 79 -1.68 -10.35 8.04
C ILE A 79 -0.62 -10.64 6.97
N GLY A 80 -0.87 -11.62 6.08
CA GLY A 80 0.04 -12.05 5.01
C GLY A 80 0.05 -11.14 3.77
N LEU A 81 -0.63 -10.01 3.78
CA LEU A 81 -0.72 -9.09 2.64
C LEU A 81 0.65 -8.60 2.16
N GLU A 82 1.59 -8.36 3.07
CA GLU A 82 2.96 -7.95 2.73
C GLU A 82 3.64 -9.01 1.86
N GLY A 83 3.58 -10.29 2.25
CA GLY A 83 4.16 -11.38 1.48
C GLY A 83 3.48 -11.57 0.12
N MET A 84 2.16 -11.40 0.05
CA MET A 84 1.41 -11.44 -1.21
C MET A 84 1.85 -10.30 -2.14
N MET A 85 2.07 -9.09 -1.62
CA MET A 85 2.60 -7.97 -2.39
C MET A 85 4.04 -8.21 -2.87
N ILE A 86 4.91 -8.75 -2.01
CA ILE A 86 6.30 -9.10 -2.38
C ILE A 86 6.29 -10.06 -3.56
N MET A 87 5.49 -11.11 -3.51
CA MET A 87 5.42 -12.08 -4.61
C MET A 87 4.74 -11.49 -5.84
N GLY A 88 3.69 -10.71 -5.68
CA GLY A 88 3.08 -9.96 -6.79
C GLY A 88 4.08 -9.05 -7.48
N THR A 89 4.90 -8.33 -6.74
CA THR A 89 5.96 -7.47 -7.27
C THR A 89 7.03 -8.28 -7.99
N TRP A 90 7.45 -9.40 -7.41
CA TRP A 90 8.46 -10.26 -8.03
C TRP A 90 7.98 -10.83 -9.38
N PHE A 91 6.80 -11.45 -9.41
CA PHE A 91 6.22 -11.98 -10.65
C PHE A 91 5.94 -10.88 -11.67
N GLY A 92 5.52 -9.70 -11.20
CA GLY A 92 5.31 -8.54 -12.04
C GLY A 92 6.59 -8.08 -12.73
N ALA A 93 7.68 -7.94 -11.98
CA ALA A 93 8.98 -7.56 -12.51
C ALA A 93 9.52 -8.61 -13.48
N TRP A 94 9.44 -9.90 -13.13
CA TRP A 94 9.88 -10.99 -13.98
C TRP A 94 9.07 -11.08 -15.28
N GLY A 95 7.75 -10.96 -15.20
CA GLY A 95 6.87 -10.98 -16.37
C GLY A 95 7.10 -9.78 -17.28
N ALA A 96 7.28 -8.59 -16.70
CA ALA A 96 7.57 -7.38 -17.47
C ALA A 96 8.94 -7.46 -18.17
N TYR A 97 9.95 -7.97 -17.48
CA TYR A 97 11.29 -8.15 -18.06
C TYR A 97 11.30 -9.18 -19.18
N SER A 98 10.60 -10.30 -19.03
CA SER A 98 10.64 -11.43 -19.97
C SER A 98 9.71 -11.27 -21.18
N PHE A 99 8.55 -10.65 -21.00
CA PHE A 99 7.48 -10.64 -21.99
C PHE A 99 6.88 -9.25 -22.27
N GLY A 100 7.33 -8.24 -21.52
CA GLY A 100 6.86 -6.87 -21.67
C GLY A 100 5.89 -6.41 -20.59
N PRO A 101 5.65 -5.08 -20.47
CA PRO A 101 4.99 -4.46 -19.32
C PRO A 101 3.59 -5.01 -19.03
N TRP A 102 2.77 -5.24 -20.03
CA TRP A 102 1.41 -5.76 -19.86
C TRP A 102 1.36 -7.18 -19.30
N TYR A 103 2.29 -8.02 -19.74
CA TYR A 103 2.46 -9.37 -19.17
C TYR A 103 2.95 -9.30 -17.73
N GLY A 104 3.73 -8.28 -17.38
CA GLY A 104 4.13 -8.00 -16.02
C GLY A 104 2.93 -7.74 -15.10
N VAL A 105 1.98 -6.92 -15.54
CA VAL A 105 0.74 -6.67 -14.77
C VAL A 105 -0.02 -7.95 -14.51
N LEU A 106 -0.22 -8.78 -15.55
CA LEU A 106 -0.92 -10.06 -15.41
C LEU A 106 -0.17 -11.03 -14.50
N ALA A 107 1.14 -11.15 -14.69
CA ALA A 107 1.98 -12.02 -13.86
C ALA A 107 1.97 -11.58 -12.39
N GLY A 108 2.00 -10.27 -12.12
CA GLY A 108 1.89 -9.72 -10.78
C GLY A 108 0.57 -10.05 -10.09
N ILE A 109 -0.55 -9.92 -10.80
CA ILE A 109 -1.87 -10.31 -10.30
C ILE A 109 -1.89 -11.80 -9.95
N ILE A 110 -1.41 -12.66 -10.85
CA ILE A 110 -1.39 -14.11 -10.65
C ILE A 110 -0.46 -14.47 -9.47
N GLY A 111 0.72 -13.86 -9.39
CA GLY A 111 1.68 -14.11 -8.31
C GLY A 111 1.13 -13.76 -6.94
N GLY A 112 0.52 -12.58 -6.80
CA GLY A 112 -0.15 -12.16 -5.57
C GLY A 112 -1.33 -13.05 -5.21
N ALA A 113 -2.17 -13.40 -6.21
CA ALA A 113 -3.33 -14.27 -6.02
C ALA A 113 -2.92 -15.69 -5.60
N LEU A 114 -1.82 -16.23 -6.12
CA LEU A 114 -1.31 -17.55 -5.74
C LEU A 114 -0.98 -17.63 -4.26
N PHE A 115 -0.28 -16.62 -3.73
CA PHE A 115 0.03 -16.55 -2.30
C PHE A 115 -1.22 -16.27 -1.45
N GLY A 116 -2.17 -15.50 -1.97
CA GLY A 116 -3.49 -15.35 -1.37
C GLY A 116 -4.26 -16.67 -1.29
N LEU A 117 -4.19 -17.48 -2.34
CA LEU A 117 -4.81 -18.81 -2.38
C LEU A 117 -4.17 -19.77 -1.35
N ILE A 118 -2.84 -19.75 -1.23
CA ILE A 118 -2.12 -20.55 -0.22
C ILE A 118 -2.61 -20.17 1.18
N HIS A 119 -2.72 -18.86 1.47
CA HIS A 119 -3.25 -18.37 2.75
C HIS A 119 -4.70 -18.82 2.99
N ALA A 120 -5.55 -18.69 1.98
CA ALA A 120 -6.95 -19.10 2.05
C ALA A 120 -7.10 -20.60 2.30
N ILE A 121 -6.33 -21.44 1.61
CA ILE A 121 -6.33 -22.90 1.83
C ILE A 121 -5.86 -23.22 3.26
N ALA A 122 -4.79 -22.60 3.72
CA ALA A 122 -4.27 -22.82 5.07
C ALA A 122 -5.31 -22.45 6.15
N THR A 123 -5.95 -21.29 6.02
CA THR A 123 -6.86 -20.77 7.05
C THR A 123 -8.26 -21.38 6.97
N VAL A 124 -8.80 -21.55 5.76
CA VAL A 124 -10.18 -22.04 5.57
C VAL A 124 -10.24 -23.57 5.54
N SER A 125 -9.36 -24.23 4.76
CA SER A 125 -9.42 -25.69 4.61
C SER A 125 -8.71 -26.43 5.73
N PHE A 126 -7.53 -25.96 6.15
CA PHE A 126 -6.77 -26.59 7.22
C PHE A 126 -7.01 -25.97 8.60
N GLN A 127 -7.81 -24.91 8.68
CA GLN A 127 -8.15 -24.21 9.92
C GLN A 127 -6.91 -23.77 10.75
N VAL A 128 -5.83 -23.44 10.05
CA VAL A 128 -4.64 -22.87 10.67
C VAL A 128 -4.97 -21.47 11.16
N ASP A 129 -4.41 -21.09 12.29
CA ASP A 129 -4.55 -19.75 12.82
C ASP A 129 -4.13 -18.69 11.78
N HIS A 130 -4.97 -17.67 11.61
CA HIS A 130 -4.83 -16.65 10.57
C HIS A 130 -3.54 -15.85 10.73
N ILE A 131 -3.16 -15.55 11.98
CA ILE A 131 -1.95 -14.78 12.30
C ILE A 131 -0.72 -15.62 11.98
N VAL A 132 -0.70 -16.88 12.39
CA VAL A 132 0.41 -17.82 12.14
C VAL A 132 0.60 -18.01 10.64
N SER A 133 -0.47 -18.26 9.90
CA SER A 133 -0.43 -18.41 8.44
C SER A 133 0.07 -17.13 7.74
N GLY A 134 -0.42 -15.96 8.17
CA GLY A 134 0.00 -14.68 7.58
C GLY A 134 1.48 -14.38 7.79
N VAL A 135 1.99 -14.57 9.02
CA VAL A 135 3.41 -14.39 9.33
C VAL A 135 4.28 -15.38 8.54
N ALA A 136 3.86 -16.64 8.44
CA ALA A 136 4.57 -17.65 7.67
C ALA A 136 4.68 -17.24 6.19
N ILE A 137 3.61 -16.72 5.60
CA ILE A 137 3.61 -16.25 4.20
C ILE A 137 4.56 -15.07 4.02
N ASN A 138 4.60 -14.10 4.94
CA ASN A 138 5.50 -12.96 4.83
C ASN A 138 6.98 -13.40 4.84
N ILE A 139 7.34 -14.32 5.74
CA ILE A 139 8.71 -14.88 5.80
C ILE A 139 9.03 -15.68 4.55
N LEU A 140 8.10 -16.55 4.12
CA LEU A 140 8.28 -17.41 2.94
C LEU A 140 8.45 -16.56 1.68
N ALA A 141 7.58 -15.56 1.48
CA ALA A 141 7.63 -14.70 0.31
C ALA A 141 8.95 -13.94 0.20
N ALA A 142 9.46 -13.39 1.29
CA ALA A 142 10.74 -12.69 1.31
C ALA A 142 11.91 -13.63 0.96
N GLY A 143 11.90 -14.85 1.46
CA GLY A 143 12.92 -15.86 1.16
C GLY A 143 12.85 -16.33 -0.30
N VAL A 144 11.63 -16.66 -0.76
CA VAL A 144 11.39 -17.13 -2.14
C VAL A 144 11.73 -16.03 -3.15
N ALA A 145 11.33 -14.79 -2.93
CA ALA A 145 11.64 -13.68 -3.84
C ALA A 145 13.15 -13.48 -4.00
N ARG A 146 13.92 -13.54 -2.91
CA ARG A 146 15.40 -13.45 -2.98
C ARG A 146 16.01 -14.62 -3.74
N PHE A 147 15.56 -15.82 -3.45
CA PHE A 147 16.04 -17.03 -4.14
C PHE A 147 15.75 -16.98 -5.64
N LEU A 148 14.54 -16.61 -6.01
CA LEU A 148 14.14 -16.48 -7.41
C LEU A 148 14.88 -15.33 -8.13
N ASN A 149 15.22 -14.24 -7.46
CA ASN A 149 16.05 -13.18 -8.03
C ASN A 149 17.43 -13.72 -8.44
N VAL A 150 18.07 -14.52 -7.59
CA VAL A 150 19.37 -15.09 -7.90
C VAL A 150 19.28 -16.01 -9.12
N ILE A 151 18.22 -16.80 -9.25
CA ILE A 151 18.06 -17.71 -10.39
C ILE A 151 17.69 -16.95 -11.67
N ALA A 152 16.74 -16.02 -11.58
CA ALA A 152 16.20 -15.37 -12.76
C ALA A 152 17.12 -14.30 -13.35
N TYR A 153 17.99 -13.68 -12.54
CA TYR A 153 18.80 -12.52 -12.93
C TYR A 153 20.30 -12.70 -12.69
N SER A 154 20.77 -13.94 -12.48
CA SER A 154 22.19 -14.23 -12.22
C SER A 154 23.12 -13.69 -13.30
N ASP A 155 22.68 -13.71 -14.56
CA ASP A 155 23.51 -13.34 -15.71
C ASP A 155 23.52 -11.83 -15.99
N VAL A 156 22.59 -11.08 -15.37
CA VAL A 156 22.37 -9.65 -15.69
C VAL A 156 22.83 -8.72 -14.58
N GLN A 157 22.79 -9.17 -13.33
CA GLN A 157 23.16 -8.32 -12.18
C GLN A 157 23.88 -9.13 -11.08
N ASN A 158 24.93 -8.52 -10.53
CA ASN A 158 25.61 -9.05 -9.34
C ASN A 158 24.82 -8.84 -8.02
N SER A 159 23.54 -8.45 -8.08
CA SER A 159 22.73 -8.11 -6.90
C SER A 159 21.50 -9.00 -6.80
N ALA A 160 21.43 -9.78 -5.73
CA ALA A 160 20.28 -10.63 -5.41
C ALA A 160 19.02 -9.86 -4.95
N THR A 161 19.06 -8.54 -4.92
CA THR A 161 18.02 -7.70 -4.30
C THR A 161 17.20 -6.86 -5.26
N GLN A 162 17.64 -6.72 -6.52
CA GLN A 162 16.97 -5.87 -7.50
C GLN A 162 16.78 -6.59 -8.83
N SER A 163 15.66 -6.31 -9.51
CA SER A 163 15.47 -6.71 -10.91
C SER A 163 16.28 -5.79 -11.83
N PRO A 164 16.64 -6.24 -13.04
CA PRO A 164 17.15 -5.38 -14.09
C PRO A 164 16.14 -4.28 -14.43
N ARG A 165 16.63 -3.23 -15.10
CA ARG A 165 15.75 -2.18 -15.60
C ARG A 165 14.79 -2.78 -16.64
N ILE A 166 13.51 -2.49 -16.48
CA ILE A 166 12.49 -2.94 -17.41
C ILE A 166 12.38 -1.87 -18.49
N ASP A 167 12.58 -2.26 -19.76
CA ASP A 167 12.39 -1.39 -20.91
C ASP A 167 10.94 -1.53 -21.40
N GLY A 168 10.28 -0.39 -21.59
CA GLY A 168 8.91 -0.32 -22.06
C GLY A 168 7.97 0.39 -21.08
N ASP A 169 6.81 0.77 -21.59
CA ASP A 169 5.79 1.52 -20.86
C ASP A 169 4.42 0.83 -20.99
N VAL A 170 3.61 0.89 -19.95
CA VAL A 170 2.22 0.39 -19.96
C VAL A 170 1.29 1.37 -20.70
N GLY A 171 1.82 2.52 -21.06
CA GLY A 171 1.13 3.64 -21.69
C GLY A 171 0.65 4.65 -20.65
N ASP A 172 0.54 5.89 -21.10
CA ASP A 172 0.06 7.00 -20.27
C ASP A 172 -1.46 6.92 -20.11
N PHE A 173 -1.92 6.75 -18.87
CA PHE A 173 -3.32 6.93 -18.53
C PHE A 173 -3.55 8.35 -18.01
N ALA A 174 -3.95 9.25 -18.90
CA ALA A 174 -4.31 10.62 -18.52
C ALA A 174 -5.77 10.64 -18.02
N LEU A 175 -5.96 10.98 -16.75
CA LEU A 175 -7.28 11.29 -16.23
C LEU A 175 -7.65 12.72 -16.63
N PRO A 176 -8.69 12.95 -17.48
CA PRO A 176 -9.14 14.31 -17.80
C PRO A 176 -9.47 15.05 -16.51
N TYR A 177 -9.06 16.31 -16.40
CA TYR A 177 -9.17 17.20 -15.22
C TYR A 177 -8.17 16.99 -14.09
N LEU A 178 -7.65 15.81 -13.83
CA LEU A 178 -6.65 15.56 -12.78
C LEU A 178 -5.21 15.60 -13.31
N SER A 179 -5.01 15.26 -14.59
CA SER A 179 -3.71 15.34 -15.26
C SER A 179 -3.44 16.69 -15.94
N GLY A 180 -4.46 17.53 -16.12
CA GLY A 180 -4.36 18.79 -16.91
C GLY A 180 -3.54 19.91 -16.29
N GLY A 181 -3.00 19.74 -15.10
CA GLY A 181 -2.08 20.69 -14.44
C GLY A 181 -0.74 20.06 -14.07
N PHE A 182 -0.58 18.79 -14.31
CA PHE A 182 0.65 18.04 -14.03
C PHE A 182 1.17 17.55 -15.38
N GLU A 183 2.33 18.03 -15.80
CA GLU A 183 3.06 17.40 -16.91
C GLU A 183 3.18 15.92 -16.55
N THR A 184 2.40 15.12 -17.23
CA THR A 184 2.24 13.67 -17.17
C THR A 184 3.18 12.95 -16.19
N PRO A 185 2.83 12.77 -14.92
CA PRO A 185 3.48 11.72 -14.19
C PRO A 185 2.87 10.42 -14.71
N ASN A 186 3.68 9.61 -15.33
CA ASN A 186 3.32 8.22 -15.59
C ASN A 186 2.79 7.64 -14.29
N LEU A 187 1.49 7.35 -14.24
CA LEU A 187 0.82 6.96 -12.99
C LEU A 187 1.24 5.55 -12.56
N PHE A 188 2.07 4.87 -13.38
CA PHE A 188 2.46 3.47 -13.24
C PHE A 188 3.97 3.19 -13.28
N LEU A 189 4.82 4.23 -13.17
CA LEU A 189 6.27 4.03 -13.02
C LEU A 189 6.72 4.28 -11.60
#